data_c099a10ec82eb8e289af991b956fdd70
#
_entry.id   c099a10ec82eb8e289af991b956fdd70
#
_cell.length_a   1.000
_cell.length_b   1.000
_cell.length_c   1.000
_cell.angle_alpha   90.00
_cell.angle_beta   90.00
_cell.angle_gamma   90.00
#
_symmetry.space_group_name_H-M   'P 1'
#
loop_
_entity.id
_entity.type
_entity.pdbx_description
1 polymer ?
#
loop_
_entity_poly.entity_id
_entity_poly.type
_entity_poly.pdbx_seq_one_letter_code
_entity_poly.pdbx_strand_id
1 'polypeptide(L)'
;MTVMHKLLKDQIIVLTGASSGIGLATARLAAERGAKLVLVSRSANTLDHLRDEIVSAGGEAISIAADVADRAKMLLVAEEAVRHYGRVDTWINNAGVSIYGRLDQVTEDDSRRLFDTNFWAL
;
A
#
# COMPACT_ATOMS: atom_id res chain seq x y z
N MET A 1 31.05 4.25 -10.16
CA MET A 1 29.86 3.56 -10.68
C MET A 1 28.67 4.50 -10.57
N THR A 2 27.95 4.68 -11.65
CA THR A 2 26.77 5.56 -11.67
C THR A 2 25.55 4.75 -11.28
N VAL A 3 24.84 5.18 -10.26
CA VAL A 3 23.56 4.59 -9.89
C VAL A 3 22.44 5.35 -10.62
N MET A 4 21.69 4.65 -11.44
CA MET A 4 20.54 5.24 -12.14
C MET A 4 19.27 4.91 -11.40
N HIS A 5 18.52 5.94 -11.06
CA HIS A 5 17.18 5.79 -10.46
C HIS A 5 16.12 6.01 -11.54
N LYS A 6 15.10 5.16 -11.56
CA LYS A 6 13.95 5.36 -12.45
C LYS A 6 13.17 6.59 -12.02
N LEU A 7 12.72 7.36 -13.00
CA LEU A 7 11.76 8.44 -12.77
C LEU A 7 10.42 7.86 -12.31
N LEU A 8 9.64 8.62 -11.55
CA LEU A 8 8.34 8.16 -11.07
C LEU A 8 7.42 7.67 -12.20
N LYS A 9 7.41 8.35 -13.33
CA LYS A 9 6.61 7.95 -14.50
C LYS A 9 6.96 6.55 -15.05
N ASP A 10 8.15 6.04 -14.73
CA ASP A 10 8.64 4.74 -15.18
C ASP A 10 8.54 3.67 -14.10
N GLN A 11 7.97 3.99 -12.93
CA GLN A 11 7.92 3.07 -11.80
C GLN A 11 6.56 2.39 -11.66
N ILE A 12 6.62 1.14 -11.24
CA ILE A 12 5.49 0.36 -10.76
C ILE A 12 5.65 0.24 -9.25
N ILE A 13 4.71 0.81 -8.50
CA ILE A 13 4.80 0.97 -7.05
C ILE A 13 3.66 0.24 -6.37
N VAL A 14 4.00 -0.68 -5.46
CA VAL A 14 3.03 -1.24 -4.51
C VAL A 14 3.04 -0.37 -3.26
N LEU A 15 1.86 0.10 -2.84
CA LEU A 15 1.71 0.96 -1.68
C LEU A 15 0.67 0.37 -0.72
N THR A 16 1.11 -0.01 0.46
CA THR A 16 0.21 -0.48 1.52
C THR A 16 -0.29 0.70 2.35
N GLY A 17 -1.47 0.56 2.96
CA GLY A 17 -2.08 1.65 3.72
C GLY A 17 -2.51 2.82 2.85
N ALA A 18 -2.92 2.56 1.62
CA ALA A 18 -3.23 3.59 0.63
C ALA A 18 -4.56 4.32 0.86
N SER A 19 -5.42 3.80 1.75
CA SER A 19 -6.80 4.30 1.89
C SER A 19 -6.94 5.54 2.75
N SER A 20 -5.91 5.99 3.45
CA SER A 20 -5.98 7.14 4.34
C SER A 20 -4.62 7.77 4.61
N GLY A 21 -4.63 9.00 5.14
CA GLY A 21 -3.47 9.70 5.64
C GLY A 21 -2.33 9.86 4.64
N ILE A 22 -1.12 9.56 5.08
CA ILE A 22 0.10 9.69 4.28
C ILE A 22 0.07 8.77 3.05
N GLY A 23 -0.46 7.57 3.20
CA GLY A 23 -0.59 6.62 2.08
C GLY A 23 -1.47 7.15 0.97
N LEU A 24 -2.63 7.72 1.31
CA LEU A 24 -3.55 8.32 0.35
C LEU A 24 -2.90 9.50 -0.39
N ALA A 25 -2.26 10.39 0.35
CA ALA A 25 -1.55 11.54 -0.23
C ALA A 25 -0.41 11.11 -1.15
N THR A 26 0.35 10.10 -0.73
CA THR A 26 1.46 9.53 -1.52
C THR A 26 0.94 8.91 -2.81
N ALA A 27 -0.15 8.15 -2.75
CA ALA A 27 -0.76 7.53 -3.93
C ALA A 27 -1.19 8.59 -4.96
N ARG A 28 -1.87 9.62 -4.52
CA ARG A 28 -2.29 10.71 -5.40
C ARG A 28 -1.13 11.41 -6.07
N LEU A 29 -0.10 11.75 -5.28
CA LEU A 29 1.07 12.43 -5.81
C LEU A 29 1.85 11.57 -6.80
N ALA A 30 2.07 10.30 -6.48
CA ALA A 30 2.76 9.37 -7.38
C ALA A 30 1.99 9.18 -8.69
N ALA A 31 0.66 9.06 -8.62
CA ALA A 31 -0.19 8.94 -9.80
C ALA A 31 -0.12 10.18 -10.69
N GLU A 32 -0.15 11.37 -10.11
CA GLU A 32 0.01 12.62 -10.85
C GLU A 32 1.33 12.69 -11.61
N ARG A 33 2.36 12.06 -11.09
CA ARG A 33 3.69 12.00 -11.71
C ARG A 33 3.88 10.81 -12.64
N GLY A 34 2.81 10.08 -12.92
CA GLY A 34 2.80 9.03 -13.93
C GLY A 34 3.19 7.63 -13.47
N ALA A 35 3.40 7.40 -12.17
CA ALA A 35 3.66 6.06 -11.67
C ALA A 35 2.43 5.17 -11.82
N LYS A 36 2.65 3.89 -12.05
CA LYS A 36 1.61 2.86 -12.04
C LYS A 36 1.51 2.29 -10.64
N LEU A 37 0.31 2.23 -10.08
CA LEU A 37 0.13 1.93 -8.68
C LEU A 37 -0.64 0.63 -8.45
N VAL A 38 -0.19 -0.12 -7.45
CA VAL A 38 -0.94 -1.21 -6.82
C VAL A 38 -1.27 -0.75 -5.41
N LEU A 39 -2.54 -0.44 -5.18
CA LEU A 39 -3.03 0.13 -3.93
C LEU A 39 -3.53 -0.99 -3.03
N VAL A 40 -3.04 -1.04 -1.81
CA VAL A 40 -3.38 -2.11 -0.86
C VAL A 40 -3.87 -1.51 0.45
N SER A 41 -5.02 -1.95 0.91
CA SER A 41 -5.51 -1.72 2.27
C SER A 41 -6.62 -2.71 2.59
N ARG A 42 -7.12 -2.69 3.82
CA ARG A 42 -8.25 -3.53 4.21
C ARG A 42 -9.59 -2.98 3.71
N SER A 43 -9.67 -1.69 3.38
CA SER A 43 -10.91 -1.01 3.01
C SER A 43 -11.11 -1.03 1.49
N ALA A 44 -11.77 -2.07 0.99
CA ALA A 44 -12.01 -2.24 -0.45
C ALA A 44 -12.72 -1.04 -1.07
N ASN A 45 -13.77 -0.53 -0.44
CA ASN A 45 -14.55 0.58 -0.99
C ASN A 45 -13.70 1.84 -1.14
N THR A 46 -12.92 2.20 -0.12
CA THR A 46 -12.05 3.37 -0.17
C THR A 46 -10.96 3.24 -1.22
N LEU A 47 -10.37 2.04 -1.34
CA LEU A 47 -9.38 1.76 -2.39
C LEU A 47 -9.97 1.88 -3.78
N ASP A 48 -11.15 1.35 -4.00
CA ASP A 48 -11.81 1.37 -5.29
C ASP A 48 -12.15 2.82 -5.71
N HIS A 49 -12.57 3.65 -4.77
CA HIS A 49 -12.79 5.07 -5.00
C HIS A 49 -11.50 5.79 -5.41
N LEU A 50 -10.41 5.53 -4.70
CA LEU A 50 -9.10 6.11 -5.03
C LEU A 50 -8.61 5.64 -6.40
N ARG A 51 -8.71 4.36 -6.70
CA ARG A 51 -8.38 3.80 -8.00
C ARG A 51 -9.16 4.52 -9.12
N ASP A 52 -10.47 4.64 -8.95
CA ASP A 52 -11.33 5.25 -9.94
C ASP A 52 -11.01 6.74 -10.14
N GLU A 53 -10.68 7.45 -9.05
CA GLU A 53 -10.20 8.84 -9.11
C GLU A 53 -8.92 8.95 -9.94
N ILE A 54 -7.96 8.07 -9.70
CA ILE A 54 -6.68 8.06 -10.42
C ILE A 54 -6.88 7.74 -11.90
N VAL A 55 -7.66 6.72 -12.20
CA VAL A 55 -7.92 6.30 -13.59
C VAL A 55 -8.69 7.40 -14.33
N SER A 56 -9.67 8.03 -13.70
CA SER A 56 -10.44 9.15 -14.30
C SER A 56 -9.57 10.36 -14.60
N ALA A 57 -8.50 10.56 -13.85
CA ALA A 57 -7.53 11.63 -14.07
C ALA A 57 -6.45 11.27 -15.09
N GLY A 58 -6.54 10.11 -15.73
CA GLY A 58 -5.58 9.65 -16.74
C GLY A 58 -4.42 8.80 -16.22
N GLY A 59 -4.40 8.47 -14.92
CA GLY A 59 -3.38 7.61 -14.32
C GLY A 59 -3.72 6.13 -14.44
N GLU A 60 -2.83 5.29 -13.91
CA GLU A 60 -3.01 3.84 -13.86
C GLU A 60 -2.88 3.32 -12.43
N ALA A 61 -3.87 2.58 -11.98
CA ALA A 61 -3.88 1.95 -10.67
C ALA A 61 -4.77 0.70 -10.67
N ILE A 62 -4.37 -0.27 -9.85
CA ILE A 62 -5.23 -1.38 -9.44
C ILE A 62 -5.36 -1.37 -7.93
N SER A 63 -6.44 -1.90 -7.40
CA SER A 63 -6.72 -1.97 -5.97
C SER A 63 -6.86 -3.42 -5.52
N ILE A 64 -6.25 -3.76 -4.40
CA ILE A 64 -6.34 -5.09 -3.81
C ILE A 64 -6.63 -4.94 -2.33
N ALA A 65 -7.81 -5.41 -1.89
CA ALA A 65 -8.15 -5.41 -0.48
C ALA A 65 -7.40 -6.55 0.23
N ALA A 66 -6.56 -6.21 1.16
CA ALA A 66 -5.78 -7.18 1.92
C ALA A 66 -5.27 -6.59 3.23
N ASP A 67 -5.11 -7.47 4.23
CA ASP A 67 -4.45 -7.13 5.48
C ASP A 67 -2.95 -7.41 5.34
N VAL A 68 -2.10 -6.43 5.61
CA VAL A 68 -0.64 -6.59 5.51
C VAL A 68 -0.08 -7.63 6.47
N ALA A 69 -0.80 -7.95 7.55
CA ALA A 69 -0.43 -9.02 8.47
C ALA A 69 -0.69 -10.42 7.88
N ASP A 70 -1.47 -10.54 6.82
CA ASP A 70 -1.71 -11.80 6.12
C ASP A 70 -0.63 -12.01 5.06
N ARG A 71 0.36 -12.82 5.39
CA ARG A 71 1.51 -13.07 4.51
C ARG A 71 1.10 -13.71 3.18
N ALA A 72 0.15 -14.63 3.19
CA ALA A 72 -0.32 -15.28 1.98
C ALA A 72 -0.98 -14.25 1.02
N LYS A 73 -1.75 -13.31 1.58
CA LYS A 73 -2.34 -12.22 0.81
C LYS A 73 -1.28 -11.28 0.24
N MET A 74 -0.21 -11.00 0.99
CA MET A 74 0.87 -10.15 0.51
C MET A 74 1.63 -10.80 -0.65
N LEU A 75 1.81 -12.10 -0.64
CA LEU A 75 2.37 -12.84 -1.78
C LEU A 75 1.45 -12.72 -3.00
N LEU A 76 0.14 -12.85 -2.82
CA LEU A 76 -0.83 -12.67 -3.91
C LEU A 76 -0.80 -11.25 -4.47
N VAL A 77 -0.62 -10.24 -3.63
CA VAL A 77 -0.45 -8.85 -4.07
C VAL A 77 0.76 -8.72 -4.98
N ALA A 78 1.90 -9.30 -4.59
CA ALA A 78 3.11 -9.27 -5.40
C ALA A 78 2.91 -9.98 -6.74
N GLU A 79 2.30 -11.17 -6.74
CA GLU A 79 2.00 -11.91 -7.96
C GLU A 79 1.06 -11.13 -8.89
N GLU A 80 0.01 -10.52 -8.34
CA GLU A 80 -0.95 -9.74 -9.10
C GLU A 80 -0.29 -8.49 -9.72
N ALA A 81 0.58 -7.81 -8.99
CA ALA A 81 1.33 -6.67 -9.49
C ALA A 81 2.20 -7.06 -10.69
N VAL A 82 2.92 -8.16 -10.58
CA VAL A 82 3.76 -8.67 -11.67
C VAL A 82 2.91 -9.13 -12.85
N ARG A 83 1.81 -9.81 -12.59
CA ARG A 83 0.91 -10.26 -13.66
C ARG A 83 0.31 -9.09 -14.44
N HIS A 84 -0.06 -8.02 -13.75
CA HIS A 84 -0.73 -6.87 -14.36
C HIS A 84 0.25 -5.90 -15.03
N TYR A 85 1.38 -5.60 -14.37
CA TYR A 85 2.33 -4.60 -14.83
C TYR A 85 3.70 -5.16 -15.27
N GLY A 86 3.95 -6.44 -15.06
CA GLY A 86 5.18 -7.12 -15.48
C GLY A 86 6.32 -7.10 -14.47
N ARG A 87 6.31 -6.18 -13.50
CA ARG A 87 7.35 -6.08 -12.47
C ARG A 87 6.88 -5.20 -11.31
N VAL A 88 7.66 -5.13 -10.26
CA VAL A 88 7.52 -4.14 -9.17
C VAL A 88 8.87 -3.44 -9.02
N ASP A 89 8.88 -2.12 -9.11
CA ASP A 89 10.10 -1.31 -8.92
C ASP A 89 10.27 -0.86 -7.47
N THR A 90 9.17 -0.53 -6.80
CA THR A 90 9.20 -0.01 -5.43
C THR A 90 8.03 -0.58 -4.64
N TRP A 91 8.30 -1.01 -3.43
CA TRP A 91 7.30 -1.46 -2.47
C TRP A 91 7.36 -0.55 -1.25
N ILE A 92 6.27 0.18 -0.97
CA ILE A 92 6.18 1.11 0.15
C ILE A 92 5.31 0.51 1.24
N ASN A 93 5.92 0.17 2.37
CA ASN A 93 5.22 -0.31 3.57
C ASN A 93 4.76 0.90 4.40
N ASN A 94 3.55 1.36 4.16
CA ASN A 94 2.95 2.50 4.88
C ASN A 94 1.83 2.08 5.83
N ALA A 95 1.31 0.87 5.70
CA ALA A 95 0.26 0.38 6.59
C ALA A 95 0.76 0.32 8.03
N GLY A 96 -0.03 0.85 8.95
CA GLY A 96 0.28 0.84 10.37
C GLY A 96 -0.97 1.07 11.20
N VAL A 97 -0.92 0.66 12.45
CA VAL A 97 -1.97 0.91 13.45
C VAL A 97 -1.35 1.54 14.69
N SER A 98 -2.15 2.32 15.43
CA SER A 98 -1.77 2.90 16.71
C SER A 98 -2.79 2.51 17.77
N ILE A 99 -2.34 2.35 19.02
CA ILE A 99 -3.18 2.03 20.17
C ILE A 99 -3.03 3.17 21.15
N TYR A 100 -4.15 3.78 21.51
CA TYR A 100 -4.20 4.87 22.50
C TYR A 100 -4.88 4.37 23.76
N GLY A 101 -4.18 4.48 24.90
CA GLY A 101 -4.71 4.07 26.18
C GLY A 101 -3.59 3.87 27.20
N ARG A 102 -4.00 3.59 28.45
CA ARG A 102 -3.05 3.21 29.48
C ARG A 102 -2.56 1.79 29.20
N LEU A 103 -1.33 1.48 29.62
CA LEU A 103 -0.73 0.16 29.40
C LEU A 103 -1.58 -0.98 29.99
N ASP A 104 -2.22 -0.72 31.14
CA ASP A 104 -3.10 -1.70 31.80
C ASP A 104 -4.46 -1.87 31.09
N GLN A 105 -4.78 -1.02 30.12
CA GLN A 105 -6.01 -1.08 29.33
C GLN A 105 -5.79 -1.72 27.95
N VAL A 106 -4.55 -1.85 27.52
CA VAL A 106 -4.21 -2.45 26.21
C VAL A 106 -4.27 -3.97 26.36
N THR A 107 -5.04 -4.63 25.52
CA THR A 107 -5.17 -6.08 25.53
C THR A 107 -3.98 -6.74 24.82
N GLU A 108 -3.79 -8.03 25.08
CA GLU A 108 -2.80 -8.82 24.34
C GLU A 108 -3.11 -8.86 22.84
N ASP A 109 -4.38 -8.96 22.48
CA ASP A 109 -4.80 -8.96 21.08
C ASP A 109 -4.49 -7.62 20.41
N ASP A 110 -4.70 -6.48 21.09
CA ASP A 110 -4.33 -5.17 20.59
C ASP A 110 -2.83 -5.06 20.34
N SER A 111 -2.02 -5.51 21.29
CA SER A 111 -0.56 -5.50 21.15
C SER A 111 -0.09 -6.38 20.01
N ARG A 112 -0.66 -7.56 19.89
CA ARG A 112 -0.35 -8.50 18.80
C ARG A 112 -0.72 -7.90 17.46
N ARG A 113 -1.88 -7.27 17.34
CA ARG A 113 -2.32 -6.60 16.12
C ARG A 113 -1.37 -5.47 15.72
N LEU A 114 -0.93 -4.67 16.70
CA LEU A 114 0.04 -3.59 16.47
C LEU A 114 1.35 -4.14 15.88
N PHE A 115 1.92 -5.17 16.50
CA PHE A 115 3.17 -5.76 16.03
C PHE A 115 3.01 -6.49 14.70
N ASP A 116 1.92 -7.22 14.49
CA ASP A 116 1.67 -7.90 13.22
C ASP A 116 1.58 -6.91 12.06
N THR A 117 0.90 -5.78 12.27
CA THR A 117 0.74 -4.78 11.23
C THR A 117 1.98 -3.91 11.05
N ASN A 118 2.57 -3.40 12.15
CA ASN A 118 3.60 -2.37 12.09
C ASN A 118 5.03 -2.94 11.98
N PHE A 119 5.24 -4.17 12.37
CA PHE A 119 6.57 -4.77 12.42
C PHE A 119 6.66 -6.06 11.59
N TRP A 120 5.88 -7.09 11.94
CA TRP A 120 5.99 -8.40 11.30
C TRP A 120 5.53 -8.41 9.84
N ALA A 121 4.69 -7.45 9.44
CA ALA A 121 4.24 -7.28 8.05
C ALA A 121 5.29 -6.63 7.14
N LEU A 122 6.33 -6.04 7.73
CA LEU A 122 7.44 -5.49 6.93
C LEU A 122 8.25 -6.62 6.24
#